data_269bf08d2fb8c5762d496f4ac4a0d5d2
#
_entry.id   269bf08d2fb8c5762d496f4ac4a0d5d2
#
_cell.length_a   1.000
_cell.length_b   1.000
_cell.length_c   1.000
_cell.angle_alpha   90.00
_cell.angle_beta   90.00
_cell.angle_gamma   90.00
#
_symmetry.space_group_name_H-M   'P 1'
#
loop_
_entity.id
_entity.type
_entity.pdbx_description
1 polymer ?
#
loop_
_entity_poly.entity_id
_entity_poly.type
_entity_poly.pdbx_seq_one_letter_code
_entity_poly.pdbx_strand_id
1 'polypeptide(L)'
;MAMSDKKDVVLIGAGVLSTTFGSMLKTIAPDWDIHLYERLDRPGIESSNERNNAGTGHAALCELNYTVQQPDGSIDIEKAKEINEQFEISKQFWGHLVKSGEIQNPKEFINPLPHISFVRGKNNVKFLKDRYEAMKQFPMFDNIEYTEDIEEMRKWIPLMMKGREDKGYMAASKIDEGTDVNYGELTRKMAQNLKNSPNVEVQYKHEVVDFERLSNGKWSVKIKNLNNGQVFEHQTDYVFIGAGGGAIPLLQKTGIPESKHLGGFPISGQFIACTNPQVIEQHDAKVYGKEPPGTPPMTVPHLDTRYIDGERTLLFGPFANVGPKFLKHGSNLDLFKSIKPYNITTLLASAVKNLPLIKYSFDQVIMTKEGCMNHLRTFYPEARDEDWQVYTAGKRVQVIKDTEENGKGFIQFGTEVVNSEDHSVIALLGESPGASTSVSVALEVLEKNLPEYAKDWEPKIKKMIPSYGESLIDDVQLMRKIRKQTSKDLELGFYNKAK
;
A
#
# COMPACT_ATOMS: atom_id res chain seq x y z
N MET A 1 19.75 -35.34 13.23
CA MET A 1 18.99 -34.17 13.65
C MET A 1 19.91 -32.99 13.41
N ALA A 2 19.71 -32.23 12.33
CA ALA A 2 20.36 -30.94 12.21
C ALA A 2 19.79 -30.08 13.34
N MET A 3 20.67 -29.51 14.18
CA MET A 3 20.27 -28.46 15.12
C MET A 3 19.58 -27.39 14.26
N SER A 4 18.29 -27.10 14.51
CA SER A 4 17.65 -25.96 13.88
C SER A 4 18.47 -24.75 14.30
N ASP A 5 19.06 -24.07 13.34
CA ASP A 5 19.84 -22.85 13.58
C ASP A 5 18.87 -21.74 13.98
N LYS A 6 18.46 -21.78 15.27
CA LYS A 6 17.50 -20.86 15.85
C LYS A 6 18.04 -19.44 15.74
N LYS A 7 17.29 -18.54 15.09
CA LYS A 7 17.65 -17.14 14.91
C LYS A 7 16.78 -16.24 15.75
N ASP A 8 17.30 -15.08 16.05
CA ASP A 8 16.59 -13.96 16.66
C ASP A 8 16.37 -12.87 15.62
N VAL A 9 15.13 -12.37 15.52
CA VAL A 9 14.74 -11.37 14.53
C VAL A 9 14.01 -10.21 15.21
N VAL A 10 14.52 -9.00 15.01
CA VAL A 10 13.86 -7.76 15.45
C VAL A 10 13.10 -7.13 14.29
N LEU A 11 11.80 -6.98 14.46
CA LEU A 11 10.89 -6.25 13.56
C LEU A 11 10.60 -4.86 14.15
N ILE A 12 10.83 -3.80 13.36
CA ILE A 12 10.66 -2.42 13.82
C ILE A 12 9.46 -1.78 13.14
N GLY A 13 8.48 -1.35 13.95
CA GLY A 13 7.19 -0.83 13.51
C GLY A 13 6.14 -1.92 13.36
N ALA A 14 4.93 -1.68 13.86
CA ALA A 14 3.79 -2.62 13.77
C ALA A 14 2.81 -2.20 12.67
N GLY A 15 3.31 -1.87 11.50
CA GLY A 15 2.54 -1.65 10.28
C GLY A 15 2.23 -2.95 9.54
N VAL A 16 1.41 -2.87 8.47
CA VAL A 16 0.99 -4.03 7.67
C VAL A 16 2.17 -4.84 7.13
N LEU A 17 3.27 -4.19 6.74
CA LEU A 17 4.45 -4.89 6.19
C LEU A 17 5.16 -5.74 7.25
N SER A 18 5.46 -5.16 8.43
CA SER A 18 6.10 -5.92 9.52
C SER A 18 5.22 -7.04 10.06
N THR A 19 3.91 -6.80 10.18
CA THR A 19 2.99 -7.83 10.66
C THR A 19 2.77 -8.94 9.63
N THR A 20 2.78 -8.63 8.33
CA THR A 20 2.76 -9.62 7.25
C THR A 20 4.04 -10.47 7.28
N PHE A 21 5.22 -9.82 7.29
CA PHE A 21 6.50 -10.51 7.32
C PHE A 21 6.65 -11.38 8.57
N GLY A 22 6.32 -10.85 9.75
CA GLY A 22 6.36 -11.57 11.01
C GLY A 22 5.42 -12.78 11.03
N SER A 23 4.19 -12.65 10.49
CA SER A 23 3.23 -13.76 10.39
C SER A 23 3.70 -14.85 9.44
N MET A 24 4.32 -14.49 8.31
CA MET A 24 4.94 -15.45 7.40
C MET A 24 6.12 -16.17 8.08
N LEU A 25 7.04 -15.38 8.64
CA LEU A 25 8.24 -15.91 9.30
C LEU A 25 7.88 -16.88 10.43
N LYS A 26 6.88 -16.51 11.26
CA LYS A 26 6.35 -17.36 12.33
C LYS A 26 5.87 -18.73 11.83
N THR A 27 5.23 -18.75 10.65
CA THR A 27 4.71 -19.99 10.05
C THR A 27 5.83 -20.86 9.45
N ILE A 28 6.80 -20.24 8.79
CA ILE A 28 7.89 -20.99 8.11
C ILE A 28 9.03 -21.38 9.06
N ALA A 29 9.32 -20.56 10.06
CA ALA A 29 10.38 -20.72 11.06
C ALA A 29 9.85 -20.64 12.49
N PRO A 30 8.99 -21.59 12.94
CA PRO A 30 8.28 -21.51 14.23
C PRO A 30 9.19 -21.53 15.46
N ASP A 31 10.43 -21.96 15.31
CA ASP A 31 11.42 -22.04 16.40
C ASP A 31 12.23 -20.73 16.55
N TRP A 32 12.13 -19.81 15.60
CA TRP A 32 12.84 -18.54 15.68
C TRP A 32 12.19 -17.60 16.71
N ASP A 33 13.02 -16.80 17.39
CA ASP A 33 12.54 -15.74 18.28
C ASP A 33 12.27 -14.48 17.45
N ILE A 34 11.06 -13.95 17.58
CA ILE A 34 10.62 -12.76 16.86
C ILE A 34 10.26 -11.68 17.86
N HIS A 35 10.91 -10.53 17.78
CA HIS A 35 10.66 -9.37 18.64
C HIS A 35 10.16 -8.20 17.81
N LEU A 36 8.91 -7.77 18.03
CA LEU A 36 8.32 -6.64 17.35
C LEU A 36 8.22 -5.43 18.28
N TYR A 37 8.92 -4.36 17.91
CA TYR A 37 8.91 -3.10 18.66
C TYR A 37 8.13 -2.02 17.89
N GLU A 38 7.12 -1.45 18.55
CA GLU A 38 6.31 -0.33 18.04
C GLU A 38 6.36 0.84 19.02
N ARG A 39 6.70 2.03 18.50
CA ARG A 39 6.83 3.22 19.33
C ARG A 39 5.46 3.79 19.79
N LEU A 40 4.39 3.52 19.04
CA LEU A 40 3.03 3.94 19.40
C LEU A 40 2.37 2.91 20.33
N ASP A 41 1.18 3.22 20.81
CA ASP A 41 0.51 2.43 21.85
C ASP A 41 -0.24 1.19 21.31
N ARG A 42 -0.33 1.05 19.98
CA ARG A 42 -1.00 -0.07 19.29
C ARG A 42 -0.54 -0.19 17.85
N PRO A 43 -0.82 -1.32 17.16
CA PRO A 43 -0.41 -1.53 15.77
C PRO A 43 -1.27 -0.75 14.79
N GLY A 44 -0.72 -0.47 13.62
CA GLY A 44 -1.44 0.04 12.46
C GLY A 44 -1.94 1.49 12.59
N ILE A 45 -1.31 2.34 13.39
CA ILE A 45 -1.77 3.74 13.62
C ILE A 45 -1.30 4.70 12.52
N GLU A 46 -0.13 4.48 11.96
CA GLU A 46 0.43 5.34 10.90
C GLU A 46 -0.21 5.04 9.53
N SER A 47 0.57 4.78 8.50
CA SER A 47 0.06 4.61 7.12
C SER A 47 -0.93 3.46 6.96
N SER A 48 -0.84 2.40 7.77
CA SER A 48 -1.76 1.25 7.74
C SER A 48 -3.14 1.57 8.31
N ASN A 49 -3.28 2.62 9.14
CA ASN A 49 -4.58 2.96 9.73
C ASN A 49 -5.65 3.14 8.64
N GLU A 50 -6.85 2.64 8.91
CA GLU A 50 -8.00 2.64 7.98
C GLU A 50 -8.37 4.03 7.48
N ARG A 51 -8.10 5.06 8.28
CA ARG A 51 -8.36 6.47 7.95
C ARG A 51 -7.15 7.17 7.31
N ASN A 52 -6.01 6.49 7.17
CA ASN A 52 -4.78 7.08 6.62
C ASN A 52 -4.49 6.66 5.18
N ASN A 53 -5.36 5.85 4.58
CA ASN A 53 -5.27 5.38 3.20
C ASN A 53 -6.66 5.21 2.57
N ALA A 54 -6.70 4.99 1.27
CA ALA A 54 -7.95 4.79 0.53
C ALA A 54 -8.55 3.39 0.69
N GLY A 55 -7.84 2.43 1.28
CA GLY A 55 -8.29 1.05 1.45
C GLY A 55 -8.58 0.32 0.15
N THR A 56 -7.97 0.70 -0.93
CA THR A 56 -8.15 0.02 -2.20
C THR A 56 -7.37 -1.29 -2.20
N GLY A 57 -8.05 -2.38 -2.51
CA GLY A 57 -7.38 -3.62 -2.89
C GLY A 57 -6.82 -3.45 -4.29
N HIS A 58 -5.60 -2.88 -4.38
CA HIS A 58 -5.00 -2.55 -5.67
C HIS A 58 -4.74 -3.81 -6.51
N ALA A 59 -5.60 -4.03 -7.48
CA ALA A 59 -5.54 -5.13 -8.43
C ALA A 59 -5.56 -4.63 -9.89
N ALA A 60 -5.23 -3.36 -10.11
CA ALA A 60 -5.22 -2.68 -11.41
C ALA A 60 -6.59 -2.69 -12.14
N LEU A 61 -7.69 -2.74 -11.37
CA LEU A 61 -9.03 -2.82 -11.95
C LEU A 61 -9.54 -1.43 -12.38
N CYS A 62 -9.39 -0.43 -11.52
CA CYS A 62 -9.84 0.95 -11.78
C CYS A 62 -8.69 1.96 -11.90
N GLU A 63 -7.48 1.60 -11.52
CA GLU A 63 -6.34 2.51 -11.51
C GLU A 63 -5.74 2.64 -12.92
N LEU A 64 -5.91 3.81 -13.53
CA LEU A 64 -5.52 4.06 -14.91
C LEU A 64 -4.01 4.22 -15.10
N ASN A 65 -3.28 4.56 -14.05
CA ASN A 65 -1.83 4.75 -14.06
C ASN A 65 -1.01 3.46 -14.22
N TYR A 66 -1.64 2.28 -14.05
CA TYR A 66 -0.99 0.99 -14.33
C TYR A 66 -1.09 0.55 -15.80
N THR A 67 -1.76 1.36 -16.63
CA THR A 67 -1.93 1.10 -18.05
C THR A 67 -1.49 2.31 -18.85
N VAL A 68 -0.27 2.27 -19.38
CA VAL A 68 0.35 3.43 -20.01
C VAL A 68 0.09 3.42 -21.52
N GLN A 69 -0.40 4.55 -22.05
CA GLN A 69 -0.52 4.70 -23.50
C GLN A 69 0.85 4.95 -24.12
N GLN A 70 1.22 4.10 -25.06
CA GLN A 70 2.47 4.18 -25.80
C GLN A 70 2.40 5.25 -26.92
N PRO A 71 3.53 5.72 -27.47
CA PRO A 71 3.54 6.70 -28.55
C PRO A 71 2.80 6.28 -29.82
N ASP A 72 2.69 4.97 -30.09
CA ASP A 72 1.93 4.40 -31.21
C ASP A 72 0.41 4.33 -30.95
N GLY A 73 -0.01 4.70 -29.73
CA GLY A 73 -1.41 4.69 -29.31
C GLY A 73 -1.86 3.38 -28.65
N SER A 74 -1.04 2.32 -28.64
CA SER A 74 -1.33 1.08 -27.93
C SER A 74 -1.32 1.30 -26.41
N ILE A 75 -1.96 0.39 -25.66
CA ILE A 75 -1.98 0.41 -24.20
C ILE A 75 -1.12 -0.72 -23.67
N ASP A 76 -0.08 -0.35 -22.92
CA ASP A 76 0.74 -1.29 -22.16
C ASP A 76 0.02 -1.68 -20.87
N ILE A 77 -0.19 -2.97 -20.67
CA ILE A 77 -0.90 -3.54 -19.50
C ILE A 77 -0.01 -4.46 -18.64
N GLU A 78 1.28 -4.57 -18.96
CA GLU A 78 2.17 -5.49 -18.22
C GLU A 78 2.18 -5.15 -16.72
N LYS A 79 2.31 -3.86 -16.39
CA LYS A 79 2.24 -3.43 -14.98
C LYS A 79 0.90 -3.74 -14.32
N ALA A 80 -0.20 -3.66 -15.06
CA ALA A 80 -1.52 -4.01 -14.54
C ALA A 80 -1.61 -5.51 -14.22
N LYS A 81 -1.05 -6.38 -15.05
CA LYS A 81 -1.00 -7.84 -14.80
C LYS A 81 -0.16 -8.16 -13.57
N GLU A 82 1.02 -7.58 -13.44
CA GLU A 82 1.88 -7.76 -12.26
C GLU A 82 1.19 -7.36 -10.96
N ILE A 83 0.58 -6.18 -10.91
CA ILE A 83 -0.12 -5.68 -9.71
C ILE A 83 -1.32 -6.57 -9.37
N ASN A 84 -2.05 -7.06 -10.40
CA ASN A 84 -3.15 -8.00 -10.19
C ASN A 84 -2.66 -9.31 -9.56
N GLU A 85 -1.60 -9.91 -10.09
CA GLU A 85 -1.00 -11.13 -9.57
C GLU A 85 -0.52 -10.95 -8.12
N GLN A 86 0.17 -9.85 -7.82
CA GLN A 86 0.64 -9.54 -6.45
C GLN A 86 -0.51 -9.40 -5.44
N PHE A 87 -1.64 -8.87 -5.88
CA PHE A 87 -2.82 -8.79 -5.02
C PHE A 87 -3.49 -10.16 -4.84
N GLU A 88 -3.54 -10.99 -5.89
CA GLU A 88 -3.99 -12.39 -5.77
C GLU A 88 -3.12 -13.20 -4.79
N ILE A 89 -1.80 -12.98 -4.79
CA ILE A 89 -0.87 -13.56 -3.81
C ILE A 89 -1.24 -13.11 -2.39
N SER A 90 -1.52 -11.82 -2.21
CA SER A 90 -1.94 -11.28 -0.91
C SER A 90 -3.24 -11.92 -0.39
N LYS A 91 -4.24 -12.07 -1.26
CA LYS A 91 -5.49 -12.74 -0.91
C LYS A 91 -5.30 -14.22 -0.53
N GLN A 92 -4.36 -14.92 -1.14
CA GLN A 92 -4.03 -16.31 -0.76
C GLN A 92 -3.52 -16.37 0.67
N PHE A 93 -2.57 -15.52 1.02
CA PHE A 93 -2.02 -15.48 2.37
C PHE A 93 -3.08 -15.11 3.42
N TRP A 94 -3.86 -14.06 3.17
CA TRP A 94 -4.94 -13.67 4.09
C TRP A 94 -6.01 -14.76 4.21
N GLY A 95 -6.38 -15.41 3.10
CA GLY A 95 -7.28 -16.56 3.09
C GLY A 95 -6.74 -17.74 3.88
N HIS A 96 -5.42 -17.98 3.82
CA HIS A 96 -4.76 -18.99 4.64
C HIS A 96 -4.90 -18.67 6.14
N LEU A 97 -4.60 -17.44 6.56
CA LEU A 97 -4.71 -17.02 7.96
C LEU A 97 -6.15 -17.13 8.48
N VAL A 98 -7.15 -16.83 7.66
CA VAL A 98 -8.58 -17.03 8.02
C VAL A 98 -8.91 -18.52 8.14
N LYS A 99 -8.53 -19.31 7.15
CA LYS A 99 -8.82 -20.76 7.12
C LYS A 99 -8.13 -21.53 8.25
N SER A 100 -6.93 -21.14 8.64
CA SER A 100 -6.20 -21.74 9.77
C SER A 100 -6.73 -21.29 11.14
N GLY A 101 -7.61 -20.29 11.18
CA GLY A 101 -8.16 -19.70 12.40
C GLY A 101 -7.21 -18.71 13.11
N GLU A 102 -6.10 -18.37 12.48
CA GLU A 102 -5.13 -17.40 12.99
C GLU A 102 -5.70 -15.98 13.05
N ILE A 103 -6.53 -15.63 12.07
CA ILE A 103 -7.38 -14.43 12.09
C ILE A 103 -8.83 -14.81 11.80
N GLN A 104 -9.77 -14.02 12.29
CA GLN A 104 -11.19 -14.32 12.17
C GLN A 104 -11.93 -13.13 11.52
N ASN A 105 -13.20 -13.36 11.13
CA ASN A 105 -14.10 -12.34 10.60
C ASN A 105 -13.48 -11.53 9.43
N PRO A 106 -13.28 -12.14 8.25
CA PRO A 106 -12.65 -11.45 7.13
C PRO A 106 -13.39 -10.18 6.69
N LYS A 107 -14.70 -10.10 6.88
CA LYS A 107 -15.49 -8.92 6.56
C LYS A 107 -15.14 -7.66 7.36
N GLU A 108 -14.44 -7.80 8.49
CA GLU A 108 -13.95 -6.65 9.23
C GLU A 108 -12.76 -5.97 8.51
N PHE A 109 -12.04 -6.70 7.64
CA PHE A 109 -10.88 -6.14 6.95
C PHE A 109 -10.93 -6.17 5.41
N ILE A 110 -11.76 -7.03 4.78
CA ILE A 110 -11.89 -7.07 3.32
C ILE A 110 -13.35 -7.26 2.92
N ASN A 111 -13.83 -6.38 2.03
CA ASN A 111 -15.21 -6.41 1.55
C ASN A 111 -15.25 -6.32 0.03
N PRO A 112 -16.16 -7.06 -0.65
CA PRO A 112 -16.37 -6.91 -2.08
C PRO A 112 -16.92 -5.52 -2.38
N LEU A 113 -16.36 -4.87 -3.39
CA LEU A 113 -16.77 -3.54 -3.82
C LEU A 113 -16.39 -3.35 -5.28
N PRO A 114 -17.31 -2.97 -6.19
CA PRO A 114 -16.97 -2.71 -7.58
C PRO A 114 -15.89 -1.64 -7.74
N HIS A 115 -14.94 -1.91 -8.62
CA HIS A 115 -13.93 -0.95 -9.04
C HIS A 115 -14.29 -0.38 -10.40
N ILE A 116 -14.37 0.93 -10.50
CA ILE A 116 -14.85 1.64 -11.69
C ILE A 116 -13.82 2.71 -12.08
N SER A 117 -13.48 2.78 -13.35
CA SER A 117 -12.79 3.94 -13.91
C SER A 117 -13.81 4.85 -14.58
N PHE A 118 -13.77 6.15 -14.30
CA PHE A 118 -14.66 7.13 -14.90
C PHE A 118 -13.85 8.28 -15.49
N VAL A 119 -14.11 8.60 -16.76
CA VAL A 119 -13.41 9.65 -17.48
C VAL A 119 -14.35 10.58 -18.23
N ARG A 120 -13.87 11.84 -18.44
CA ARG A 120 -14.56 12.84 -19.22
C ARG A 120 -13.62 13.42 -20.29
N GLY A 121 -14.22 13.83 -21.40
CA GLY A 121 -13.51 14.42 -22.54
C GLY A 121 -13.09 13.38 -23.59
N LYS A 122 -13.15 13.81 -24.87
CA LYS A 122 -12.99 12.93 -26.05
C LYS A 122 -11.73 12.06 -26.00
N ASN A 123 -10.58 12.65 -25.64
CA ASN A 123 -9.32 11.93 -25.60
C ASN A 123 -9.27 10.88 -24.48
N ASN A 124 -9.84 11.21 -23.31
CA ASN A 124 -9.90 10.29 -22.18
C ASN A 124 -10.89 9.15 -22.42
N VAL A 125 -12.02 9.41 -23.08
CA VAL A 125 -12.97 8.38 -23.52
C VAL A 125 -12.28 7.41 -24.48
N LYS A 126 -11.56 7.94 -25.48
CA LYS A 126 -10.76 7.08 -26.38
C LYS A 126 -9.74 6.24 -25.63
N PHE A 127 -8.97 6.85 -24.73
CA PHE A 127 -8.00 6.14 -23.90
C PHE A 127 -8.64 5.02 -23.08
N LEU A 128 -9.78 5.28 -22.40
CA LEU A 128 -10.46 4.27 -21.59
C LEU A 128 -11.01 3.12 -22.44
N LYS A 129 -11.47 3.42 -23.66
CA LYS A 129 -11.90 2.41 -24.62
C LYS A 129 -10.73 1.54 -25.08
N ASP A 130 -9.63 2.16 -25.47
CA ASP A 130 -8.42 1.43 -25.90
C ASP A 130 -7.88 0.54 -24.75
N ARG A 131 -7.92 1.05 -23.51
CA ARG A 131 -7.59 0.29 -22.30
C ARG A 131 -8.51 -0.92 -22.12
N TYR A 132 -9.82 -0.71 -22.22
CA TYR A 132 -10.79 -1.77 -22.13
C TYR A 132 -10.52 -2.88 -23.18
N GLU A 133 -10.29 -2.49 -24.44
CA GLU A 133 -10.01 -3.44 -25.52
C GLU A 133 -8.70 -4.22 -25.30
N ALA A 134 -7.69 -3.58 -24.72
CA ALA A 134 -6.43 -4.24 -24.35
C ALA A 134 -6.61 -5.22 -23.19
N MET A 135 -7.28 -4.79 -22.10
CA MET A 135 -7.40 -5.58 -20.87
C MET A 135 -8.33 -6.78 -21.04
N LYS A 136 -9.48 -6.65 -21.73
CA LYS A 136 -10.48 -7.72 -21.84
C LYS A 136 -9.98 -9.00 -22.55
N GLN A 137 -8.86 -8.91 -23.26
CA GLN A 137 -8.24 -10.04 -23.94
C GLN A 137 -7.51 -10.98 -22.96
N PHE A 138 -7.27 -10.50 -21.73
CA PHE A 138 -6.55 -11.26 -20.71
C PHE A 138 -7.51 -11.81 -19.66
N PRO A 139 -7.40 -13.10 -19.34
CA PRO A 139 -8.30 -13.78 -18.42
C PRO A 139 -8.38 -13.15 -17.02
N MET A 140 -7.34 -12.41 -16.61
CA MET A 140 -7.35 -11.68 -15.35
C MET A 140 -8.37 -10.54 -15.29
N PHE A 141 -8.80 -10.04 -16.47
CA PHE A 141 -9.69 -8.91 -16.63
C PHE A 141 -10.88 -9.21 -17.57
N ASP A 142 -11.18 -10.51 -17.82
CA ASP A 142 -12.21 -10.93 -18.77
C ASP A 142 -13.63 -10.49 -18.37
N ASN A 143 -13.86 -10.14 -17.11
CA ASN A 143 -15.12 -9.61 -16.59
C ASN A 143 -15.22 -8.05 -16.65
N ILE A 144 -14.26 -7.37 -17.29
CA ILE A 144 -14.35 -5.91 -17.42
C ILE A 144 -15.52 -5.52 -18.33
N GLU A 145 -16.31 -4.57 -17.86
CA GLU A 145 -17.38 -3.95 -18.62
C GLU A 145 -16.98 -2.51 -19.03
N TYR A 146 -17.52 -2.02 -20.13
CA TYR A 146 -17.29 -0.66 -20.62
C TYR A 146 -18.60 -0.06 -21.14
N THR A 147 -18.82 1.22 -20.85
CA THR A 147 -19.98 1.94 -21.37
C THR A 147 -19.67 3.42 -21.65
N GLU A 148 -20.31 3.96 -22.70
CA GLU A 148 -20.49 5.39 -22.97
C GLU A 148 -21.96 5.79 -22.78
N ASP A 149 -22.85 4.83 -22.44
CA ASP A 149 -24.26 5.10 -22.21
C ASP A 149 -24.48 5.71 -20.83
N ILE A 150 -25.12 6.89 -20.81
CA ILE A 150 -25.42 7.67 -19.61
C ILE A 150 -26.39 6.90 -18.69
N GLU A 151 -27.36 6.18 -19.25
CA GLU A 151 -28.33 5.42 -18.46
C GLU A 151 -27.67 4.22 -17.77
N GLU A 152 -26.70 3.57 -18.43
CA GLU A 152 -25.92 2.51 -17.81
C GLU A 152 -24.99 3.08 -16.71
N MET A 153 -24.34 4.20 -16.95
CA MET A 153 -23.55 4.90 -15.90
C MET A 153 -24.41 5.31 -14.70
N ARG A 154 -25.66 5.70 -14.88
CA ARG A 154 -26.61 5.98 -13.78
C ARG A 154 -26.86 4.77 -12.89
N LYS A 155 -26.84 3.57 -13.45
CA LYS A 155 -27.00 2.33 -12.66
C LYS A 155 -25.72 2.01 -11.87
N TRP A 156 -24.54 2.24 -12.46
CA TRP A 156 -23.26 1.91 -11.84
C TRP A 156 -22.84 2.92 -10.77
N ILE A 157 -23.04 4.22 -11.05
CA ILE A 157 -22.56 5.35 -10.23
C ILE A 157 -23.66 6.42 -10.07
N PRO A 158 -24.82 6.06 -9.48
CA PRO A 158 -26.01 6.94 -9.45
C PRO A 158 -25.71 8.30 -8.81
N LEU A 159 -24.95 8.34 -7.71
CA LEU A 159 -24.56 9.59 -7.04
C LEU A 159 -23.80 10.54 -7.97
N MET A 160 -22.86 10.02 -8.75
CA MET A 160 -22.01 10.80 -9.64
C MET A 160 -22.77 11.31 -10.88
N MET A 161 -23.83 10.62 -11.27
CA MET A 161 -24.65 10.99 -12.42
C MET A 161 -25.82 11.91 -12.06
N LYS A 162 -26.07 12.12 -10.76
CA LYS A 162 -27.12 13.01 -10.27
C LYS A 162 -26.78 14.48 -10.56
N GLY A 163 -27.73 15.23 -11.10
CA GLY A 163 -27.55 16.63 -11.50
C GLY A 163 -26.58 16.83 -12.67
N ARG A 164 -26.14 15.77 -13.34
CA ARG A 164 -25.27 15.87 -14.51
C ARG A 164 -26.09 16.03 -15.78
N GLU A 165 -26.16 17.28 -16.23
CA GLU A 165 -26.90 17.66 -17.43
C GLU A 165 -26.02 17.72 -18.69
N ASP A 166 -24.71 17.77 -18.52
CA ASP A 166 -23.78 17.86 -19.64
C ASP A 166 -23.80 16.55 -20.47
N LYS A 167 -24.09 16.68 -21.75
CA LYS A 167 -24.06 15.61 -22.74
C LYS A 167 -22.65 15.44 -23.36
N GLY A 168 -21.61 15.83 -22.62
CA GLY A 168 -20.23 15.74 -23.09
C GLY A 168 -19.75 14.29 -23.19
N TYR A 169 -18.59 14.09 -23.81
CA TYR A 169 -17.95 12.78 -23.89
C TYR A 169 -17.63 12.26 -22.49
N MET A 170 -18.24 11.13 -22.11
CA MET A 170 -18.01 10.41 -20.86
C MET A 170 -17.95 8.92 -21.12
N ALA A 171 -17.17 8.20 -20.34
CA ALA A 171 -17.12 6.75 -20.34
C ALA A 171 -16.80 6.22 -18.95
N ALA A 172 -17.25 4.99 -18.70
CA ALA A 172 -16.87 4.24 -17.51
C ALA A 172 -16.48 2.80 -17.89
N SER A 173 -15.54 2.22 -17.14
CA SER A 173 -15.30 0.78 -17.15
C SER A 173 -15.42 0.24 -15.72
N LYS A 174 -15.95 -0.99 -15.56
CA LYS A 174 -16.29 -1.60 -14.28
C LYS A 174 -15.80 -3.04 -14.21
N ILE A 175 -15.34 -3.43 -13.02
CA ILE A 175 -15.10 -4.82 -12.63
C ILE A 175 -15.73 -5.02 -11.25
N ASP A 176 -16.60 -6.03 -11.11
CA ASP A 176 -17.33 -6.30 -9.85
C ASP A 176 -16.46 -7.01 -8.80
N GLU A 177 -15.36 -7.65 -9.18
CA GLU A 177 -14.45 -8.38 -8.29
C GLU A 177 -13.45 -7.46 -7.55
N GLY A 178 -13.70 -6.17 -7.49
CA GLY A 178 -12.93 -5.23 -6.69
C GLY A 178 -13.16 -5.39 -5.18
N THR A 179 -12.30 -4.82 -4.37
CA THR A 179 -12.40 -4.89 -2.91
C THR A 179 -12.04 -3.58 -2.22
N ASP A 180 -12.72 -3.30 -1.11
CA ASP A 180 -12.24 -2.39 -0.07
C ASP A 180 -11.50 -3.18 1.01
N VAL A 181 -10.33 -2.71 1.43
CA VAL A 181 -9.50 -3.35 2.45
C VAL A 181 -9.26 -2.38 3.61
N ASN A 182 -9.66 -2.77 4.81
CA ASN A 182 -9.28 -2.11 6.04
C ASN A 182 -7.92 -2.64 6.51
N TYR A 183 -6.84 -2.03 5.99
CA TYR A 183 -5.47 -2.42 6.33
C TYR A 183 -5.15 -2.24 7.81
N GLY A 184 -5.81 -1.29 8.49
CA GLY A 184 -5.68 -1.09 9.93
C GLY A 184 -6.17 -2.31 10.70
N GLU A 185 -7.35 -2.81 10.37
CA GLU A 185 -7.93 -3.99 11.02
C GLU A 185 -7.14 -5.26 10.69
N LEU A 186 -6.77 -5.46 9.42
CA LEU A 186 -5.89 -6.58 9.03
C LEU A 186 -4.57 -6.57 9.83
N THR A 187 -3.95 -5.39 9.97
CA THR A 187 -2.72 -5.22 10.76
C THR A 187 -2.94 -5.56 12.23
N ARG A 188 -4.05 -5.10 12.83
CA ARG A 188 -4.41 -5.40 14.23
C ARG A 188 -4.59 -6.91 14.46
N LYS A 189 -5.29 -7.58 13.55
CA LYS A 189 -5.52 -9.04 13.62
C LYS A 189 -4.21 -9.82 13.51
N MET A 190 -3.34 -9.50 12.56
CA MET A 190 -2.03 -10.13 12.42
C MET A 190 -1.13 -9.85 13.64
N ALA A 191 -1.09 -8.61 14.14
CA ALA A 191 -0.31 -8.27 15.33
C ALA A 191 -0.82 -9.00 16.59
N GLN A 192 -2.13 -9.17 16.73
CA GLN A 192 -2.70 -9.92 17.83
C GLN A 192 -2.39 -11.41 17.74
N ASN A 193 -2.43 -11.98 16.52
CA ASN A 193 -2.02 -13.37 16.30
C ASN A 193 -0.53 -13.56 16.64
N LEU A 194 0.34 -12.67 16.20
CA LEU A 194 1.76 -12.67 16.55
C LEU A 194 1.96 -12.61 18.07
N LYS A 195 1.29 -11.68 18.76
CA LYS A 195 1.40 -11.53 20.21
C LYS A 195 0.99 -12.79 20.99
N ASN A 196 0.09 -13.58 20.45
CA ASN A 196 -0.38 -14.82 21.05
C ASN A 196 0.45 -16.04 20.66
N SER A 197 1.43 -15.88 19.75
CA SER A 197 2.24 -16.97 19.23
C SER A 197 3.43 -17.27 20.15
N PRO A 198 3.84 -18.53 20.28
CA PRO A 198 5.07 -18.89 21.01
C PRO A 198 6.30 -18.33 20.30
N ASN A 199 7.34 -18.00 21.06
CA ASN A 199 8.58 -17.40 20.57
C ASN A 199 8.40 -16.05 19.85
N VAL A 200 7.31 -15.34 20.14
CA VAL A 200 7.05 -13.98 19.62
C VAL A 200 6.78 -13.02 20.77
N GLU A 201 7.47 -11.91 20.78
CA GLU A 201 7.25 -10.82 21.72
C GLU A 201 6.85 -9.55 20.96
N VAL A 202 5.71 -8.96 21.30
CA VAL A 202 5.20 -7.72 20.72
C VAL A 202 5.14 -6.64 21.79
N GLN A 203 5.93 -5.60 21.63
CA GLN A 203 6.04 -4.50 22.60
C GLN A 203 5.64 -3.17 21.97
N TYR A 204 4.57 -2.57 22.49
CA TYR A 204 4.11 -1.23 22.15
C TYR A 204 4.74 -0.19 23.10
N LYS A 205 4.80 1.08 22.66
CA LYS A 205 5.49 2.18 23.36
C LYS A 205 6.98 1.89 23.58
N HIS A 206 7.57 1.18 22.63
CA HIS A 206 8.99 0.88 22.60
C HIS A 206 9.60 1.43 21.30
N GLU A 207 10.46 2.42 21.43
CA GLU A 207 11.10 3.11 20.31
C GLU A 207 12.53 2.60 20.11
N VAL A 208 12.82 2.07 18.93
CA VAL A 208 14.21 1.79 18.54
C VAL A 208 14.93 3.11 18.31
N VAL A 209 16.00 3.34 19.07
CA VAL A 209 16.71 4.62 19.07
C VAL A 209 18.10 4.57 18.47
N ASP A 210 18.75 3.40 18.45
CA ASP A 210 20.08 3.23 17.89
C ASP A 210 20.41 1.77 17.55
N PHE A 211 21.52 1.55 16.82
CA PHE A 211 22.03 0.24 16.42
C PHE A 211 23.54 0.20 16.56
N GLU A 212 24.08 -0.97 16.89
CA GLU A 212 25.51 -1.24 16.94
C GLU A 212 25.81 -2.63 16.37
N ARG A 213 26.76 -2.70 15.43
CA ARG A 213 27.24 -3.99 14.91
C ARG A 213 28.24 -4.60 15.86
N LEU A 214 27.96 -5.76 16.38
CA LEU A 214 28.81 -6.46 17.34
C LEU A 214 29.89 -7.31 16.65
N SER A 215 30.97 -7.60 17.36
CA SER A 215 32.08 -8.42 16.88
C SER A 215 31.69 -9.88 16.58
N ASN A 216 30.61 -10.38 17.20
CA ASN A 216 30.07 -11.73 16.95
C ASN A 216 29.16 -11.80 15.70
N GLY A 217 29.05 -10.71 14.95
CA GLY A 217 28.21 -10.63 13.76
C GLY A 217 26.72 -10.35 14.01
N LYS A 218 26.30 -10.20 15.26
CA LYS A 218 24.93 -9.77 15.60
C LYS A 218 24.80 -8.25 15.65
N TRP A 219 23.56 -7.78 15.73
CA TRP A 219 23.21 -6.40 15.99
C TRP A 219 22.82 -6.23 17.45
N SER A 220 23.31 -5.19 18.12
CA SER A 220 22.72 -4.65 19.35
C SER A 220 21.75 -3.54 18.94
N VAL A 221 20.48 -3.74 19.20
CA VAL A 221 19.41 -2.76 18.97
C VAL A 221 19.10 -2.08 20.28
N LYS A 222 19.20 -0.75 20.32
CA LYS A 222 18.88 0.05 21.53
C LYS A 222 17.41 0.45 21.50
N ILE A 223 16.67 0.04 22.50
CA ILE A 223 15.22 0.25 22.61
C ILE A 223 14.94 1.13 23.84
N LYS A 224 14.15 2.19 23.63
CA LYS A 224 13.65 3.06 24.69
C LYS A 224 12.19 2.72 25.01
N ASN A 225 11.94 2.32 26.25
CA ASN A 225 10.57 2.19 26.77
C ASN A 225 10.00 3.58 27.04
N LEU A 226 8.97 3.98 26.28
CA LEU A 226 8.37 5.31 26.36
C LEU A 226 7.45 5.51 27.58
N ASN A 227 7.13 4.45 28.32
CA ASN A 227 6.34 4.58 29.55
C ASN A 227 7.18 5.08 30.72
N ASN A 228 8.46 4.68 30.81
CA ASN A 228 9.34 4.97 31.92
C ASN A 228 10.69 5.63 31.55
N GLY A 229 10.95 5.75 30.23
CA GLY A 229 12.20 6.33 29.70
C GLY A 229 13.42 5.41 29.76
N GLN A 230 13.31 4.21 30.28
CA GLN A 230 14.42 3.26 30.36
C GLN A 230 14.88 2.83 28.96
N VAL A 231 16.20 2.75 28.79
CA VAL A 231 16.82 2.22 27.56
C VAL A 231 17.46 0.87 27.88
N PHE A 232 17.24 -0.10 27.02
CA PHE A 232 17.87 -1.42 27.09
C PHE A 232 18.37 -1.85 25.70
N GLU A 233 19.19 -2.87 25.66
CA GLU A 233 19.74 -3.42 24.44
C GLU A 233 19.20 -4.83 24.19
N HIS A 234 18.88 -5.12 22.90
CA HIS A 234 18.50 -6.44 22.43
C HIS A 234 19.47 -6.89 21.35
N GLN A 235 20.05 -8.07 21.51
CA GLN A 235 20.96 -8.67 20.51
C GLN A 235 20.19 -9.56 19.57
N THR A 236 20.33 -9.33 18.26
CA THR A 236 19.57 -10.03 17.22
C THR A 236 20.46 -10.44 16.04
N ASP A 237 20.07 -11.49 15.33
CA ASP A 237 20.73 -11.93 14.10
C ASP A 237 20.27 -11.05 12.91
N TYR A 238 18.98 -10.69 12.86
CA TYR A 238 18.38 -9.94 11.76
C TYR A 238 17.55 -8.76 12.24
N VAL A 239 17.61 -7.65 11.51
CA VAL A 239 16.82 -6.44 11.75
C VAL A 239 15.97 -6.16 10.52
N PHE A 240 14.65 -6.13 10.71
CA PHE A 240 13.69 -5.74 9.69
C PHE A 240 13.08 -4.38 10.03
N ILE A 241 13.32 -3.37 9.20
CA ILE A 241 12.85 -2.00 9.40
C ILE A 241 11.60 -1.76 8.54
N GLY A 242 10.42 -2.05 9.09
CA GLY A 242 9.11 -1.82 8.48
C GLY A 242 8.40 -0.59 9.07
N ALA A 243 9.17 0.48 9.35
CA ALA A 243 8.71 1.67 10.07
C ALA A 243 8.06 2.75 9.19
N GLY A 244 7.63 2.41 7.95
CA GLY A 244 7.05 3.36 7.01
C GLY A 244 7.95 4.57 6.79
N GLY A 245 7.43 5.80 6.90
CA GLY A 245 8.24 7.01 6.75
C GLY A 245 9.42 7.13 7.73
N GLY A 246 9.35 6.43 8.87
CA GLY A 246 10.45 6.35 9.84
C GLY A 246 11.61 5.43 9.44
N ALA A 247 11.47 4.66 8.36
CA ALA A 247 12.48 3.68 7.96
C ALA A 247 13.79 4.33 7.51
N ILE A 248 13.77 5.42 6.75
CA ILE A 248 14.99 6.12 6.29
C ILE A 248 15.86 6.59 7.47
N PRO A 249 15.34 7.33 8.46
CA PRO A 249 16.14 7.73 9.63
C PRO A 249 16.70 6.55 10.44
N LEU A 250 15.96 5.45 10.55
CA LEU A 250 16.42 4.24 11.22
C LEU A 250 17.53 3.54 10.44
N LEU A 251 17.35 3.41 9.12
CA LEU A 251 18.35 2.83 8.24
C LEU A 251 19.67 3.65 8.27
N GLN A 252 19.58 4.97 8.29
CA GLN A 252 20.75 5.84 8.44
C GLN A 252 21.53 5.59 9.75
N LYS A 253 20.84 5.19 10.83
CA LYS A 253 21.47 4.90 12.14
C LYS A 253 22.22 3.56 12.14
N THR A 254 21.87 2.62 11.28
CA THR A 254 22.61 1.36 11.17
C THR A 254 24.04 1.56 10.66
N GLY A 255 24.27 2.65 9.90
CA GLY A 255 25.59 2.97 9.34
C GLY A 255 26.00 2.08 8.16
N ILE A 256 25.13 1.22 7.64
CA ILE A 256 25.44 0.37 6.49
C ILE A 256 25.70 1.23 5.24
N PRO A 257 26.60 0.80 4.34
CA PRO A 257 26.96 1.58 3.14
C PRO A 257 25.76 1.90 2.27
N GLU A 258 24.80 0.99 2.16
CA GLU A 258 23.59 1.09 1.32
C GLU A 258 22.62 2.19 1.81
N SER A 259 22.77 2.63 3.05
CA SER A 259 22.01 3.78 3.59
C SER A 259 22.48 5.14 3.08
N LYS A 260 23.69 5.20 2.50
CA LYS A 260 24.27 6.45 1.99
C LYS A 260 23.55 6.86 0.70
N HIS A 261 23.53 8.18 0.46
CA HIS A 261 22.86 8.77 -0.71
C HIS A 261 21.34 8.56 -0.79
N LEU A 262 20.74 8.05 0.30
CA LEU A 262 19.28 7.98 0.43
C LEU A 262 18.73 9.22 1.13
N GLY A 263 17.64 9.73 0.62
CA GLY A 263 16.87 10.82 1.21
C GLY A 263 15.37 10.53 1.16
N GLY A 264 14.60 11.32 1.89
CA GLY A 264 13.15 11.19 1.92
C GLY A 264 12.47 12.45 1.40
N PHE A 265 11.46 12.28 0.54
CA PHE A 265 10.54 13.33 0.14
C PHE A 265 9.18 13.08 0.79
N PRO A 266 8.85 13.75 1.92
CA PRO A 266 7.64 13.49 2.67
C PRO A 266 6.43 14.12 1.99
N ILE A 267 5.48 13.26 1.60
CA ILE A 267 4.19 13.63 1.04
C ILE A 267 3.10 13.08 1.93
N SER A 268 2.00 13.77 2.05
CA SER A 268 0.76 13.23 2.62
C SER A 268 -0.39 13.39 1.66
N GLY A 269 -1.42 12.57 1.83
CA GLY A 269 -2.71 12.80 1.21
C GLY A 269 -3.62 13.59 2.14
N GLN A 270 -4.49 14.39 1.56
CA GLN A 270 -5.64 14.96 2.22
C GLN A 270 -6.88 14.45 1.48
N PHE A 271 -7.92 14.10 2.21
CA PHE A 271 -9.21 13.70 1.66
C PHE A 271 -10.30 14.61 2.21
N ILE A 272 -11.42 14.63 1.53
CA ILE A 272 -12.68 15.05 2.14
C ILE A 272 -13.55 13.82 2.35
N ALA A 273 -14.14 13.71 3.54
CA ALA A 273 -14.99 12.60 3.96
C ALA A 273 -16.44 13.09 4.08
N CYS A 274 -17.36 12.30 3.55
CA CYS A 274 -18.78 12.57 3.69
C CYS A 274 -19.27 12.20 5.10
N THR A 275 -20.09 13.07 5.68
CA THR A 275 -20.71 12.88 6.99
C THR A 275 -22.23 12.69 6.91
N ASN A 276 -22.82 12.80 5.71
CA ASN A 276 -24.25 12.64 5.50
C ASN A 276 -24.59 11.20 5.08
N PRO A 277 -25.28 10.41 5.95
CA PRO A 277 -25.65 9.04 5.64
C PRO A 277 -26.46 8.87 4.36
N GLN A 278 -27.36 9.82 4.06
CA GLN A 278 -28.19 9.77 2.87
C GLN A 278 -27.38 9.91 1.57
N VAL A 279 -26.25 10.60 1.62
CA VAL A 279 -25.31 10.69 0.48
C VAL A 279 -24.47 9.42 0.40
N ILE A 280 -23.97 8.92 1.54
CA ILE A 280 -23.14 7.71 1.62
C ILE A 280 -23.87 6.48 1.04
N GLU A 281 -25.16 6.33 1.35
CA GLU A 281 -25.98 5.20 0.88
C GLU A 281 -26.17 5.16 -0.64
N GLN A 282 -25.99 6.27 -1.34
CA GLN A 282 -26.16 6.36 -2.78
C GLN A 282 -24.91 5.99 -3.59
N HIS A 283 -23.81 5.62 -2.92
CA HIS A 283 -22.57 5.23 -3.60
C HIS A 283 -22.03 3.92 -3.04
N ASP A 284 -21.72 2.98 -3.91
CA ASP A 284 -21.24 1.64 -3.53
C ASP A 284 -20.18 1.13 -4.51
N ALA A 285 -19.13 1.92 -4.70
CA ALA A 285 -18.02 1.62 -5.59
C ALA A 285 -16.73 2.38 -5.17
N LYS A 286 -15.60 1.95 -5.71
CA LYS A 286 -14.40 2.76 -5.84
C LYS A 286 -14.33 3.32 -7.24
N VAL A 287 -14.43 4.64 -7.39
CA VAL A 287 -14.46 5.27 -8.71
C VAL A 287 -13.24 6.16 -8.90
N TYR A 288 -12.35 5.72 -9.76
CA TYR A 288 -11.10 6.41 -10.09
C TYR A 288 -11.25 7.21 -11.37
N GLY A 289 -10.77 8.45 -11.33
CA GLY A 289 -10.63 9.30 -12.51
C GLY A 289 -9.29 9.11 -13.20
N LYS A 290 -8.98 10.02 -14.10
CA LYS A 290 -7.65 10.14 -14.71
C LYS A 290 -6.98 11.40 -14.19
N GLU A 291 -5.73 11.28 -13.83
CA GLU A 291 -4.91 12.41 -13.44
C GLU A 291 -4.76 13.42 -14.58
N PRO A 292 -4.72 14.72 -14.27
CA PRO A 292 -4.34 15.71 -15.26
C PRO A 292 -2.91 15.47 -15.77
N PRO A 293 -2.62 15.78 -17.05
CA PRO A 293 -1.28 15.63 -17.59
C PRO A 293 -0.22 16.37 -16.76
N GLY A 294 0.88 15.67 -16.44
CA GLY A 294 2.02 16.24 -15.69
C GLY A 294 1.86 16.23 -14.17
N THR A 295 0.80 15.62 -13.63
CA THR A 295 0.64 15.44 -12.19
C THR A 295 1.18 14.06 -11.74
N PRO A 296 1.64 13.93 -10.47
CA PRO A 296 2.15 12.65 -9.97
C PRO A 296 1.05 11.57 -9.91
N PRO A 297 1.37 10.29 -10.15
CA PRO A 297 0.40 9.19 -10.14
C PRO A 297 -0.39 9.06 -8.84
N MET A 298 0.15 9.55 -7.73
CA MET A 298 -0.50 9.51 -6.40
C MET A 298 -1.62 10.53 -6.21
N THR A 299 -1.88 11.39 -7.19
CA THR A 299 -2.91 12.43 -7.13
C THR A 299 -4.13 12.12 -7.99
N VAL A 300 -4.27 10.87 -8.44
CA VAL A 300 -5.45 10.41 -9.17
C VAL A 300 -6.69 10.67 -8.32
N PRO A 301 -7.64 11.50 -8.76
CA PRO A 301 -8.85 11.76 -8.01
C PRO A 301 -9.77 10.54 -8.03
N HIS A 302 -10.29 10.17 -6.87
CA HIS A 302 -11.24 9.06 -6.75
C HIS A 302 -12.29 9.33 -5.67
N LEU A 303 -13.48 8.78 -5.89
CA LEU A 303 -14.61 8.80 -4.96
C LEU A 303 -14.86 7.35 -4.51
N ASP A 304 -14.61 7.09 -3.24
CA ASP A 304 -14.55 5.74 -2.72
C ASP A 304 -15.51 5.49 -1.58
N THR A 305 -16.31 4.44 -1.70
CA THR A 305 -16.90 3.79 -0.53
C THR A 305 -15.80 3.05 0.25
N ARG A 306 -15.87 3.18 1.57
CA ARG A 306 -15.01 2.48 2.52
C ARG A 306 -15.85 1.79 3.59
N TYR A 307 -15.37 0.64 4.07
CA TYR A 307 -15.93 -0.05 5.22
C TYR A 307 -14.95 0.09 6.40
N ILE A 308 -15.35 0.88 7.40
CA ILE A 308 -14.53 1.19 8.58
C ILE A 308 -15.38 0.93 9.82
N ASP A 309 -14.90 0.06 10.71
CA ASP A 309 -15.59 -0.31 11.96
C ASP A 309 -17.04 -0.82 11.74
N GLY A 310 -17.25 -1.53 10.61
CA GLY A 310 -18.56 -2.05 10.21
C GLY A 310 -19.49 -1.01 9.56
N GLU A 311 -19.08 0.23 9.47
CA GLU A 311 -19.86 1.33 8.87
C GLU A 311 -19.34 1.71 7.47
N ARG A 312 -20.27 2.12 6.61
CA ARG A 312 -19.93 2.71 5.31
C ARG A 312 -19.56 4.17 5.48
N THR A 313 -18.51 4.58 4.82
CA THR A 313 -18.11 5.99 4.70
C THR A 313 -17.73 6.29 3.25
N LEU A 314 -17.70 7.55 2.88
CA LEU A 314 -17.38 7.99 1.52
C LEU A 314 -16.25 8.99 1.58
N LEU A 315 -15.19 8.73 0.82
CA LEU A 315 -14.00 9.58 0.73
C LEU A 315 -13.82 10.09 -0.70
N PHE A 316 -13.35 11.33 -0.83
CA PHE A 316 -12.90 11.89 -2.10
C PHE A 316 -11.51 12.52 -1.98
N GLY A 317 -10.66 12.27 -2.93
CA GLY A 317 -9.27 12.75 -3.03
C GLY A 317 -8.40 11.74 -3.78
N PRO A 318 -7.09 11.63 -3.49
CA PRO A 318 -6.34 12.45 -2.53
C PRO A 318 -5.96 13.84 -3.09
N PHE A 319 -5.79 14.79 -2.19
CA PHE A 319 -5.12 16.05 -2.47
C PHE A 319 -3.72 15.96 -1.87
N ALA A 320 -2.69 16.33 -2.63
CA ALA A 320 -1.32 16.26 -2.14
C ALA A 320 -1.09 17.32 -1.05
N ASN A 321 -0.39 16.92 -0.02
CA ASN A 321 0.07 17.80 1.04
C ASN A 321 1.52 17.47 1.36
N VAL A 322 2.41 18.44 1.37
CA VAL A 322 3.81 18.28 1.73
C VAL A 322 4.10 18.90 3.09
N GLY A 323 5.09 18.38 3.79
CA GLY A 323 5.50 18.91 5.07
C GLY A 323 6.73 18.17 5.59
N PRO A 324 7.40 18.69 6.63
CA PRO A 324 8.67 18.13 7.07
C PRO A 324 8.56 16.84 7.92
N LYS A 325 7.36 16.46 8.30
CA LYS A 325 7.13 15.23 9.08
C LYS A 325 7.17 13.99 8.19
N PHE A 326 7.87 12.96 8.61
CA PHE A 326 7.92 11.66 7.95
C PHE A 326 6.78 10.73 8.37
N LEU A 327 6.25 10.92 9.56
CA LEU A 327 5.12 10.19 10.12
C LEU A 327 4.03 11.17 10.60
N LYS A 328 2.78 10.73 10.64
CA LYS A 328 1.67 11.56 11.16
C LYS A 328 1.93 11.97 12.62
N HIS A 329 2.43 11.02 13.42
CA HIS A 329 2.87 11.24 14.80
C HIS A 329 4.38 11.52 14.90
N GLY A 330 4.99 12.02 13.82
CA GLY A 330 6.40 12.40 13.74
C GLY A 330 6.66 13.86 14.16
N SER A 331 7.90 14.26 13.97
CA SER A 331 8.40 15.61 14.31
C SER A 331 8.52 16.50 13.07
N ASN A 332 8.29 17.80 13.22
CA ASN A 332 8.60 18.78 12.17
C ASN A 332 10.11 18.87 11.85
N LEU A 333 10.95 18.19 12.62
CA LEU A 333 12.38 18.09 12.39
C LEU A 333 12.81 16.85 11.64
N ASP A 334 11.88 15.94 11.28
CA ASP A 334 12.23 14.64 10.67
C ASP A 334 13.02 14.82 9.36
N LEU A 335 12.52 15.64 8.44
CA LEU A 335 13.20 15.94 7.19
C LEU A 335 14.61 16.52 7.43
N PHE A 336 14.71 17.53 8.30
CA PHE A 336 15.99 18.20 8.57
C PHE A 336 17.00 17.27 9.23
N LYS A 337 16.56 16.40 10.15
CA LYS A 337 17.41 15.39 10.80
C LYS A 337 17.88 14.30 9.84
N SER A 338 17.15 14.04 8.76
CA SER A 338 17.52 13.06 7.73
C SER A 338 18.58 13.58 6.75
N ILE A 339 18.83 14.90 6.73
CA ILE A 339 19.88 15.50 5.90
C ILE A 339 21.24 15.23 6.55
N LYS A 340 22.12 14.60 5.79
CA LYS A 340 23.47 14.21 6.21
C LYS A 340 24.51 14.72 5.20
N PRO A 341 25.78 14.89 5.60
CA PRO A 341 26.83 15.30 4.67
C PRO A 341 26.94 14.42 3.41
N TYR A 342 26.62 13.13 3.55
CA TYR A 342 26.73 12.15 2.46
C TYR A 342 25.51 12.11 1.52
N ASN A 343 24.37 12.70 1.88
CA ASN A 343 23.17 12.71 1.03
C ASN A 343 22.74 14.10 0.56
N ILE A 344 23.39 15.18 1.04
CA ILE A 344 22.98 16.55 0.73
C ILE A 344 23.03 16.86 -0.77
N THR A 345 24.03 16.33 -1.48
CA THR A 345 24.17 16.53 -2.94
C THR A 345 23.04 15.83 -3.71
N THR A 346 22.64 14.64 -3.29
CA THR A 346 21.49 13.89 -3.83
C THR A 346 20.21 14.66 -3.62
N LEU A 347 19.98 15.19 -2.40
CA LEU A 347 18.78 15.97 -2.08
C LEU A 347 18.71 17.29 -2.87
N LEU A 348 19.83 18.01 -3.01
CA LEU A 348 19.90 19.24 -3.81
C LEU A 348 19.63 18.95 -5.30
N ALA A 349 20.23 17.88 -5.84
CA ALA A 349 19.97 17.46 -7.21
C ALA A 349 18.50 17.13 -7.44
N SER A 350 17.87 16.42 -6.50
CA SER A 350 16.45 16.12 -6.54
C SER A 350 15.57 17.38 -6.49
N ALA A 351 15.90 18.33 -5.61
CA ALA A 351 15.16 19.58 -5.51
C ALA A 351 15.16 20.37 -6.82
N VAL A 352 16.32 20.45 -7.51
CA VAL A 352 16.44 21.13 -8.80
C VAL A 352 15.68 20.41 -9.91
N LYS A 353 15.82 19.08 -10.00
CA LYS A 353 15.17 18.27 -11.05
C LYS A 353 13.64 18.26 -10.92
N ASN A 354 13.13 18.32 -9.69
CA ASN A 354 11.71 18.15 -9.40
C ASN A 354 11.01 19.47 -8.99
N LEU A 355 11.55 20.62 -9.40
CA LEU A 355 10.93 21.93 -9.13
C LEU A 355 9.44 22.00 -9.53
N PRO A 356 9.00 21.48 -10.70
CA PRO A 356 7.58 21.46 -11.04
C PRO A 356 6.73 20.64 -10.05
N LEU A 357 7.21 19.47 -9.61
CA LEU A 357 6.55 18.63 -8.62
C LEU A 357 6.47 19.33 -7.25
N ILE A 358 7.55 19.98 -6.84
CA ILE A 358 7.61 20.73 -5.59
C ILE A 358 6.60 21.89 -5.64
N LYS A 359 6.60 22.66 -6.72
CA LYS A 359 5.64 23.76 -6.93
C LYS A 359 4.19 23.24 -6.88
N TYR A 360 3.87 22.20 -7.67
CA TYR A 360 2.56 21.57 -7.64
C TYR A 360 2.16 21.16 -6.22
N SER A 361 3.06 20.53 -5.48
CA SER A 361 2.82 20.08 -4.12
C SER A 361 2.55 21.27 -3.16
N PHE A 362 3.25 22.39 -3.32
CA PHE A 362 2.96 23.61 -2.56
C PHE A 362 1.59 24.20 -2.93
N ASP A 363 1.22 24.24 -4.21
CA ASP A 363 -0.09 24.71 -4.65
C ASP A 363 -1.22 23.86 -4.04
N GLN A 364 -0.99 22.56 -3.87
CA GLN A 364 -1.94 21.66 -3.20
C GLN A 364 -2.04 21.89 -1.68
N VAL A 365 -0.93 22.24 -1.00
CA VAL A 365 -0.92 22.50 0.46
C VAL A 365 -1.82 23.68 0.83
N ILE A 366 -1.91 24.69 -0.03
CA ILE A 366 -2.74 25.87 0.18
C ILE A 366 -4.19 25.67 -0.31
N MET A 367 -4.51 24.47 -0.82
CA MET A 367 -5.86 24.19 -1.30
C MET A 367 -6.85 24.26 -0.13
N THR A 368 -7.83 25.13 -0.26
CA THR A 368 -8.91 25.31 0.71
C THR A 368 -9.93 24.18 0.62
N LYS A 369 -10.78 24.04 1.64
CA LYS A 369 -11.94 23.13 1.57
C LYS A 369 -12.79 23.42 0.32
N GLU A 370 -13.00 24.68 -0.03
CA GLU A 370 -13.73 25.08 -1.23
C GLU A 370 -13.06 24.55 -2.51
N GLY A 371 -11.72 24.62 -2.61
CA GLY A 371 -10.97 24.03 -3.71
C GLY A 371 -11.19 22.51 -3.81
N CYS A 372 -11.10 21.79 -2.68
CA CYS A 372 -11.42 20.36 -2.64
C CYS A 372 -12.85 20.05 -3.08
N MET A 373 -13.82 20.85 -2.63
CA MET A 373 -15.23 20.70 -3.01
C MET A 373 -15.46 20.97 -4.49
N ASN A 374 -14.77 21.93 -5.09
CA ASN A 374 -14.85 22.20 -6.52
C ASN A 374 -14.31 21.02 -7.35
N HIS A 375 -13.24 20.35 -6.88
CA HIS A 375 -12.80 19.10 -7.49
C HIS A 375 -13.82 17.97 -7.31
N LEU A 376 -14.41 17.80 -6.12
CA LEU A 376 -15.47 16.82 -5.90
C LEU A 376 -16.65 17.03 -6.86
N ARG A 377 -17.07 18.27 -7.08
CA ARG A 377 -18.18 18.58 -7.99
C ARG A 377 -17.92 18.19 -9.43
N THR A 378 -16.68 17.93 -9.82
CA THR A 378 -16.40 17.32 -11.13
C THR A 378 -16.81 15.84 -11.17
N PHE A 379 -16.86 15.16 -10.02
CA PHE A 379 -17.33 13.78 -9.84
C PHE A 379 -18.80 13.74 -9.42
N TYR A 380 -19.17 14.51 -8.42
CA TYR A 380 -20.53 14.61 -7.90
C TYR A 380 -21.01 16.07 -7.96
N PRO A 381 -21.76 16.48 -9.03
CA PRO A 381 -22.15 17.88 -9.25
C PRO A 381 -22.96 18.50 -8.12
N GLU A 382 -23.84 17.74 -7.46
CA GLU A 382 -24.71 18.21 -6.39
C GLU A 382 -24.07 18.17 -4.99
N ALA A 383 -22.74 17.98 -4.88
CA ALA A 383 -22.07 17.96 -3.59
C ALA A 383 -22.23 19.27 -2.83
N ARG A 384 -22.69 19.19 -1.57
CA ARG A 384 -22.89 20.31 -0.65
C ARG A 384 -21.75 20.40 0.34
N ASP A 385 -21.27 21.61 0.64
CA ASP A 385 -20.13 21.82 1.52
C ASP A 385 -20.36 21.33 2.96
N GLU A 386 -21.60 21.42 3.45
CA GLU A 386 -21.97 20.97 4.79
C GLU A 386 -21.87 19.46 5.00
N ASP A 387 -21.98 18.66 3.93
CA ASP A 387 -21.93 17.20 4.00
C ASP A 387 -20.51 16.64 4.06
N TRP A 388 -19.47 17.47 3.89
CA TRP A 388 -18.10 17.01 3.75
C TRP A 388 -17.14 17.70 4.73
N GLN A 389 -16.20 16.93 5.24
CA GLN A 389 -15.15 17.41 6.15
C GLN A 389 -13.77 17.07 5.61
N VAL A 390 -12.82 18.00 5.80
CA VAL A 390 -11.41 17.77 5.44
C VAL A 390 -10.77 16.79 6.42
N TYR A 391 -10.02 15.86 5.85
CA TYR A 391 -9.40 14.79 6.59
C TYR A 391 -7.95 14.57 6.12
N THR A 392 -6.99 14.54 7.04
CA THR A 392 -5.58 14.32 6.72
C THR A 392 -5.23 12.84 6.82
N ALA A 393 -4.79 12.26 5.72
CA ALA A 393 -4.33 10.88 5.63
C ALA A 393 -2.93 10.67 6.28
N GLY A 394 -2.40 9.46 6.17
CA GLY A 394 -1.06 9.13 6.61
C GLY A 394 0.02 9.87 5.82
N LYS A 395 1.20 9.93 6.41
CA LYS A 395 2.40 10.44 5.73
C LYS A 395 3.03 9.33 4.89
N ARG A 396 3.57 9.74 3.76
CA ARG A 396 4.31 8.90 2.83
C ARG A 396 5.66 9.54 2.57
N VAL A 397 6.69 8.74 2.50
CA VAL A 397 8.04 9.25 2.23
C VAL A 397 8.56 8.55 0.98
N GLN A 398 8.59 9.29 -0.13
CA GLN A 398 9.22 8.80 -1.36
C GLN A 398 10.74 8.77 -1.18
N VAL A 399 11.34 7.74 -1.73
CA VAL A 399 12.79 7.58 -1.68
C VAL A 399 13.45 8.48 -2.72
N ILE A 400 14.42 9.26 -2.28
CA ILE A 400 15.34 9.98 -3.16
C ILE A 400 16.66 9.22 -3.14
N LYS A 401 17.17 8.85 -4.33
CA LYS A 401 18.43 8.13 -4.47
C LYS A 401 19.18 8.54 -5.72
N ASP A 402 20.47 8.18 -5.77
CA ASP A 402 21.26 8.24 -6.98
C ASP A 402 21.15 6.90 -7.71
N THR A 403 20.98 6.93 -9.03
CA THR A 403 20.93 5.73 -9.88
C THR A 403 21.82 5.93 -11.10
N GLU A 404 22.37 4.85 -11.67
CA GLU A 404 23.16 4.91 -12.90
C GLU A 404 22.33 5.43 -14.08
N GLU A 405 21.10 4.95 -14.19
CA GLU A 405 20.19 5.28 -15.29
C GLU A 405 19.67 6.73 -15.22
N ASN A 406 19.21 7.15 -14.05
CA ASN A 406 18.53 8.45 -13.85
C ASN A 406 19.43 9.51 -13.23
N GLY A 407 20.68 9.14 -12.87
CA GLY A 407 21.67 10.02 -12.24
C GLY A 407 21.29 10.42 -10.80
N LYS A 408 21.88 11.53 -10.32
CA LYS A 408 21.69 12.00 -8.94
C LYS A 408 20.29 12.55 -8.70
N GLY A 409 19.75 12.22 -7.51
CA GLY A 409 18.51 12.82 -7.00
C GLY A 409 17.24 12.33 -7.68
N PHE A 410 17.21 11.09 -8.14
CA PHE A 410 16.00 10.47 -8.68
C PHE A 410 14.99 10.20 -7.55
N ILE A 411 13.71 10.54 -7.77
CA ILE A 411 12.61 10.17 -6.86
C ILE A 411 12.05 8.82 -7.31
N GLN A 412 12.25 7.82 -6.47
CA GLN A 412 11.70 6.49 -6.68
C GLN A 412 10.26 6.44 -6.16
N PHE A 413 9.32 6.11 -7.04
CA PHE A 413 7.93 5.83 -6.68
C PHE A 413 7.72 4.34 -6.43
N GLY A 414 6.85 4.00 -5.48
CA GLY A 414 6.58 2.63 -5.09
C GLY A 414 7.41 2.16 -3.89
N THR A 415 7.35 0.86 -3.63
CA THR A 415 8.10 0.22 -2.53
C THR A 415 9.51 -0.13 -2.98
N GLU A 416 10.49 0.12 -2.11
CA GLU A 416 11.88 -0.26 -2.32
C GLU A 416 12.40 -1.05 -1.12
N VAL A 417 13.13 -2.11 -1.39
CA VAL A 417 13.80 -2.94 -0.39
C VAL A 417 15.29 -2.60 -0.41
N VAL A 418 15.82 -2.17 0.73
CA VAL A 418 17.24 -1.89 0.93
C VAL A 418 17.80 -2.90 1.92
N ASN A 419 18.84 -3.62 1.51
CA ASN A 419 19.48 -4.67 2.31
C ASN A 419 20.94 -4.30 2.58
N SER A 420 21.46 -4.70 3.76
CA SER A 420 22.91 -4.75 3.94
C SER A 420 23.55 -5.84 3.08
N GLU A 421 24.82 -5.69 2.73
CA GLU A 421 25.58 -6.67 1.94
C GLU A 421 25.55 -8.08 2.57
N ASP A 422 25.56 -8.16 3.89
CA ASP A 422 25.48 -9.41 4.65
C ASP A 422 24.04 -9.89 4.93
N HIS A 423 23.04 -9.25 4.36
CA HIS A 423 21.61 -9.57 4.50
C HIS A 423 21.05 -9.51 5.93
N SER A 424 21.78 -8.97 6.89
CA SER A 424 21.36 -8.93 8.30
C SER A 424 20.48 -7.73 8.64
N VAL A 425 20.43 -6.68 7.79
CA VAL A 425 19.53 -5.55 7.89
C VAL A 425 18.70 -5.44 6.62
N ILE A 426 17.40 -5.33 6.80
CA ILE A 426 16.43 -5.16 5.71
C ILE A 426 15.55 -3.97 6.04
N ALA A 427 15.45 -3.01 5.14
CA ALA A 427 14.58 -1.85 5.30
C ALA A 427 13.60 -1.75 4.13
N LEU A 428 12.33 -1.56 4.45
CA LEU A 428 11.30 -1.26 3.47
C LEU A 428 11.06 0.24 3.42
N LEU A 429 11.29 0.82 2.25
CA LEU A 429 11.17 2.24 1.97
C LEU A 429 10.08 2.50 0.93
N GLY A 430 9.64 3.76 0.82
CA GLY A 430 8.67 4.16 -0.20
C GLY A 430 7.22 3.89 0.19
N GLU A 431 6.35 3.68 -0.82
CA GLU A 431 4.91 3.60 -0.60
C GLU A 431 4.12 2.77 -1.64
N SER A 432 2.82 3.05 -1.74
CA SER A 432 1.80 2.37 -2.55
C SER A 432 2.30 1.82 -3.90
N PRO A 433 1.89 0.59 -4.24
CA PRO A 433 0.79 -0.18 -3.65
C PRO A 433 1.15 -1.06 -2.45
N GLY A 434 2.25 -0.80 -1.74
CA GLY A 434 2.89 -1.62 -0.71
C GLY A 434 1.97 -2.36 0.28
N ALA A 435 0.82 -1.80 0.67
CA ALA A 435 -0.11 -2.50 1.55
C ALA A 435 -0.83 -3.67 0.83
N SER A 436 -1.30 -3.46 -0.41
CA SER A 436 -1.94 -4.49 -1.22
C SER A 436 -0.98 -5.59 -1.66
N THR A 437 0.29 -5.25 -1.82
CA THR A 437 1.36 -6.15 -2.30
C THR A 437 2.29 -6.58 -1.17
N SER A 438 1.91 -6.35 0.10
CA SER A 438 2.76 -6.62 1.27
C SER A 438 3.24 -8.07 1.36
N VAL A 439 2.45 -9.01 0.87
CA VAL A 439 2.81 -10.44 0.85
C VAL A 439 3.89 -10.72 -0.19
N SER A 440 3.76 -10.18 -1.40
CA SER A 440 4.79 -10.31 -2.44
C SER A 440 6.11 -9.67 -2.02
N VAL A 441 6.05 -8.50 -1.37
CA VAL A 441 7.25 -7.84 -0.81
C VAL A 441 7.87 -8.71 0.30
N ALA A 442 7.06 -9.32 1.17
CA ALA A 442 7.57 -10.21 2.21
C ALA A 442 8.24 -11.46 1.63
N LEU A 443 7.66 -12.05 0.56
CA LEU A 443 8.27 -13.17 -0.18
C LEU A 443 9.61 -12.75 -0.79
N GLU A 444 9.67 -11.62 -1.48
CA GLU A 444 10.91 -11.08 -2.06
C GLU A 444 12.01 -10.90 -0.99
N VAL A 445 11.62 -10.39 0.19
CA VAL A 445 12.55 -10.27 1.33
C VAL A 445 13.07 -11.62 1.77
N LEU A 446 12.21 -12.63 1.93
CA LEU A 446 12.61 -13.98 2.32
C LEU A 446 13.58 -14.60 1.29
N GLU A 447 13.24 -14.50 0.00
CA GLU A 447 14.03 -15.10 -1.08
C GLU A 447 15.42 -14.45 -1.24
N LYS A 448 15.47 -13.11 -1.15
CA LYS A 448 16.72 -12.38 -1.37
C LYS A 448 17.65 -12.38 -0.16
N ASN A 449 17.08 -12.37 1.04
CA ASN A 449 17.90 -12.18 2.25
C ASN A 449 18.15 -13.47 3.04
N LEU A 450 17.34 -14.50 2.81
CA LEU A 450 17.42 -15.77 3.52
C LEU A 450 17.43 -16.96 2.53
N PRO A 451 18.24 -16.88 1.44
CA PRO A 451 18.21 -17.88 0.37
C PRO A 451 18.64 -19.26 0.85
N GLU A 452 19.43 -19.35 1.91
CA GLU A 452 19.87 -20.63 2.51
C GLU A 452 18.71 -21.45 3.08
N TYR A 453 17.59 -20.80 3.44
CA TYR A 453 16.38 -21.47 3.95
C TYR A 453 15.32 -21.73 2.87
N ALA A 454 15.48 -21.17 1.67
CA ALA A 454 14.45 -21.18 0.64
C ALA A 454 13.90 -22.58 0.34
N LYS A 455 14.81 -23.59 0.21
CA LYS A 455 14.44 -24.97 -0.08
C LYS A 455 13.61 -25.62 1.04
N ASP A 456 13.95 -25.35 2.29
CA ASP A 456 13.26 -25.94 3.45
C ASP A 456 11.92 -25.24 3.71
N TRP A 457 11.80 -23.97 3.31
CA TRP A 457 10.61 -23.16 3.48
C TRP A 457 9.60 -23.27 2.33
N GLU A 458 10.03 -23.65 1.12
CA GLU A 458 9.15 -23.77 -0.05
C GLU A 458 7.86 -24.54 0.21
N PRO A 459 7.87 -25.76 0.83
CA PRO A 459 6.63 -26.49 1.10
C PRO A 459 5.69 -25.76 2.05
N LYS A 460 6.23 -25.00 3.02
CA LYS A 460 5.44 -24.21 3.97
C LYS A 460 4.86 -22.97 3.30
N ILE A 461 5.65 -22.30 2.44
CA ILE A 461 5.19 -21.15 1.67
C ILE A 461 4.07 -21.57 0.70
N LYS A 462 4.23 -22.70 -0.01
CA LYS A 462 3.18 -23.26 -0.89
C LYS A 462 1.90 -23.62 -0.16
N LYS A 463 1.97 -23.96 1.12
CA LYS A 463 0.78 -24.19 1.95
C LYS A 463 0.03 -22.88 2.24
N MET A 464 0.74 -21.78 2.44
CA MET A 464 0.14 -20.45 2.66
C MET A 464 -0.29 -19.80 1.34
N ILE A 465 0.52 -19.97 0.31
CA ILE A 465 0.37 -19.32 -1.00
C ILE A 465 0.49 -20.42 -2.07
N PRO A 466 -0.60 -21.11 -2.40
CA PRO A 466 -0.60 -22.24 -3.33
C PRO A 466 -0.03 -21.96 -4.72
N SER A 467 -0.02 -20.70 -5.16
CA SER A 467 0.59 -20.30 -6.44
C SER A 467 2.08 -19.95 -6.33
N TYR A 468 2.73 -20.14 -5.17
CA TYR A 468 4.13 -19.80 -5.01
C TYR A 468 5.03 -20.58 -5.99
N GLY A 469 5.82 -19.84 -6.78
CA GLY A 469 6.68 -20.38 -7.83
C GLY A 469 5.97 -20.61 -9.17
N GLU A 470 4.68 -20.29 -9.28
CA GLU A 470 3.88 -20.41 -10.48
C GLU A 470 3.34 -19.03 -10.89
N SER A 471 3.26 -18.75 -12.19
CA SER A 471 2.69 -17.50 -12.71
C SER A 471 1.17 -17.61 -12.86
N LEU A 472 0.44 -16.71 -12.19
CA LEU A 472 -1.00 -16.58 -12.40
C LEU A 472 -1.33 -15.81 -13.71
N ILE A 473 -0.34 -15.14 -14.28
CA ILE A 473 -0.47 -14.45 -15.58
C ILE A 473 -0.51 -15.49 -16.69
N ASP A 474 0.34 -16.52 -16.61
CA ASP A 474 0.52 -17.52 -17.66
C ASP A 474 -0.41 -18.74 -17.48
N ASP A 475 -0.74 -19.11 -16.24
CA ASP A 475 -1.63 -20.23 -15.94
C ASP A 475 -3.05 -19.75 -15.56
N VAL A 476 -3.90 -19.65 -16.57
CA VAL A 476 -5.30 -19.24 -16.43
C VAL A 476 -6.13 -20.19 -15.55
N GLN A 477 -5.84 -21.52 -15.61
CA GLN A 477 -6.60 -22.50 -14.84
C GLN A 477 -6.24 -22.38 -13.35
N LEU A 478 -4.96 -22.23 -13.05
CA LEU A 478 -4.48 -21.98 -11.69
C LEU A 478 -5.07 -20.67 -11.17
N MET A 479 -4.99 -19.60 -11.94
CA MET A 479 -5.53 -18.28 -11.58
C MET A 479 -7.04 -18.36 -11.20
N ARG A 480 -7.87 -18.98 -12.04
CA ARG A 480 -9.31 -19.15 -11.77
C ARG A 480 -9.57 -20.01 -10.53
N LYS A 481 -8.80 -21.09 -10.35
CA LYS A 481 -8.86 -21.94 -9.15
C LYS A 481 -8.54 -21.15 -7.89
N ILE A 482 -7.44 -20.37 -7.91
CA ILE A 482 -7.01 -19.52 -6.79
C ILE A 482 -8.07 -18.46 -6.45
N ARG A 483 -8.58 -17.73 -7.44
CA ARG A 483 -9.62 -16.71 -7.24
C ARG A 483 -10.89 -17.29 -6.61
N LYS A 484 -11.33 -18.45 -7.07
CA LYS A 484 -12.48 -19.15 -6.48
C LYS A 484 -12.23 -19.55 -5.03
N GLN A 485 -11.02 -20.04 -4.72
CA GLN A 485 -10.64 -20.44 -3.37
C GLN A 485 -10.55 -19.24 -2.44
N THR A 486 -9.83 -18.18 -2.83
CA THR A 486 -9.65 -16.97 -2.01
C THR A 486 -10.97 -16.23 -1.81
N SER A 487 -11.85 -16.19 -2.82
CA SER A 487 -13.20 -15.64 -2.69
C SER A 487 -14.03 -16.36 -1.63
N LYS A 488 -13.88 -17.70 -1.54
CA LYS A 488 -14.54 -18.49 -0.50
C LYS A 488 -13.92 -18.26 0.87
N ASP A 489 -12.59 -18.34 0.98
CA ASP A 489 -11.87 -18.27 2.25
C ASP A 489 -12.00 -16.87 2.89
N LEU A 490 -12.12 -15.81 2.08
CA LEU A 490 -12.31 -14.41 2.51
C LEU A 490 -13.77 -13.95 2.48
N GLU A 491 -14.73 -14.86 2.22
CA GLU A 491 -16.17 -14.57 2.18
C GLU A 491 -16.57 -13.43 1.22
N LEU A 492 -15.86 -13.29 0.09
CA LEU A 492 -16.08 -12.20 -0.88
C LEU A 492 -17.32 -12.42 -1.75
N GLY A 493 -17.81 -13.66 -1.85
CA GLY A 493 -19.02 -13.99 -2.63
C GLY A 493 -18.84 -13.96 -4.15
N PHE A 494 -17.63 -13.70 -4.65
CA PHE A 494 -17.32 -13.81 -6.08
C PHE A 494 -17.45 -15.27 -6.55
N TYR A 495 -17.85 -15.47 -7.80
CA TYR A 495 -17.93 -16.81 -8.42
C TYR A 495 -18.98 -17.78 -7.78
N ASN A 496 -19.88 -17.30 -6.94
CA ASN A 496 -20.95 -18.11 -6.35
C ASN A 496 -22.12 -18.36 -7.32
N LYS A 497 -22.21 -17.56 -8.40
CA LYS A 497 -23.19 -17.78 -9.49
C LYS A 497 -22.48 -18.55 -10.59
N ALA A 498 -22.90 -19.81 -10.83
CA ALA A 498 -22.58 -20.49 -12.07
C ALA A 498 -23.13 -19.62 -13.22
N LYS A 499 -22.24 -19.16 -14.11
CA LYS A 499 -22.65 -18.61 -15.40
C LYS A 499 -23.12 -19.71 -16.30
#